data_8788544622ce36e6faa2c18f4b992567
#
_entry.id   8788544622ce36e6faa2c18f4b992567
#
_cell.length_a   1.000
_cell.length_b   1.000
_cell.length_c   1.000
_cell.angle_alpha   90.00
_cell.angle_beta   90.00
_cell.angle_gamma   90.00
#
_symmetry.space_group_name_H-M   'P 1'
#
loop_
_entity.id
_entity.type
_entity.pdbx_description
1 polymer ?
#
loop_
_entity_poly.entity_id
_entity_poly.type
_entity_poly.pdbx_seq_one_letter_code
_entity_poly.pdbx_strand_id
1 'polypeptide(L)'
;LKSTLELSHTVFAVTYTYTGYPMVRQMSKMIEAGALGKIQKVDVQYFQGWINTVIHDEEKKKNTWRLQPEKSGISCCMGDIGTHAFDMLEYVTGLRVEQLLADLNFVYEDNKMDVDGNVLVRCTDGVKGVIRASQIATGEENSLIVKVYGEKAGLKCEQENPNYLYLMEEGKPMGVLKPGHTYNSDLSLDGTKLPPGHPEGIFDAMGNIYKGVARAVKGEPYDKREFPGMSAGVRGMNFIEQVIASHAEGNVCKKLEN
;
A
#
# COMPACT_ATOMS: atom_id res chain seq x y z
N LEU A 1 15.03 6.34 -16.14
CA LEU A 1 13.68 5.86 -16.51
C LEU A 1 12.66 7.01 -16.54
N LYS A 2 12.54 7.85 -15.48
CA LYS A 2 11.61 8.99 -15.42
C LYS A 2 11.80 9.93 -16.62
N SER A 3 13.00 10.42 -16.86
CA SER A 3 13.33 11.29 -17.99
C SER A 3 13.05 10.66 -19.36
N THR A 4 13.30 9.37 -19.51
CA THR A 4 13.02 8.62 -20.74
C THR A 4 11.51 8.54 -21.01
N LEU A 5 10.71 8.32 -19.97
CA LEU A 5 9.24 8.23 -20.08
C LEU A 5 8.58 9.60 -20.37
N GLU A 6 9.09 10.67 -19.77
CA GLU A 6 8.64 12.04 -20.06
C GLU A 6 8.82 12.40 -21.54
N LEU A 7 9.85 11.85 -22.18
CA LEU A 7 10.12 12.06 -23.62
C LEU A 7 9.36 11.11 -24.56
N SER A 8 8.94 9.94 -24.06
CA SER A 8 8.40 8.87 -24.90
C SER A 8 6.89 8.91 -25.11
N HIS A 9 6.15 9.73 -24.35
CA HIS A 9 4.68 9.74 -24.30
C HIS A 9 4.05 8.35 -24.03
N THR A 10 4.81 7.43 -23.45
CA THR A 10 4.38 6.07 -23.15
C THR A 10 3.56 6.04 -21.84
N VAL A 11 2.45 5.31 -21.84
CA VAL A 11 1.70 5.04 -20.61
C VAL A 11 2.53 4.08 -19.74
N PHE A 12 2.82 4.50 -18.51
CA PHE A 12 3.53 3.71 -17.53
C PHE A 12 2.62 3.46 -16.31
N ALA A 13 2.57 2.22 -15.86
CA ALA A 13 1.82 1.84 -14.67
C ALA A 13 2.64 0.90 -13.78
N VAL A 14 2.44 1.03 -12.47
CA VAL A 14 2.93 0.08 -11.46
C VAL A 14 1.75 -0.74 -10.97
N THR A 15 1.93 -2.05 -10.89
CA THR A 15 0.87 -2.97 -10.45
C THR A 15 0.76 -3.03 -8.92
N TYR A 16 0.55 -1.90 -8.26
CA TYR A 16 0.13 -1.87 -6.86
C TYR A 16 -1.34 -2.34 -6.77
N THR A 17 -1.54 -3.63 -6.93
CA THR A 17 -2.84 -4.28 -7.18
C THR A 17 -3.92 -3.90 -6.18
N TYR A 18 -3.57 -3.70 -4.93
CA TYR A 18 -4.53 -3.44 -3.84
C TYR A 18 -5.32 -2.14 -4.00
N THR A 19 -4.78 -1.16 -4.73
CA THR A 19 -5.51 0.07 -5.09
C THR A 19 -6.62 -0.16 -6.10
N GLY A 20 -6.66 -1.33 -6.73
CA GLY A 20 -7.71 -1.74 -7.65
C GLY A 20 -8.99 -2.25 -6.97
N TYR A 21 -8.96 -2.55 -5.67
CA TYR A 21 -10.18 -2.98 -4.96
C TYR A 21 -11.24 -1.87 -4.90
N PRO A 22 -12.52 -2.17 -5.21
CA PRO A 22 -13.60 -1.19 -5.15
C PRO A 22 -13.72 -0.48 -3.79
N MET A 23 -13.53 -1.20 -2.67
CA MET A 23 -13.66 -0.60 -1.33
C MET A 23 -12.44 0.25 -0.93
N VAL A 24 -11.27 -0.03 -1.46
CA VAL A 24 -10.10 0.86 -1.33
C VAL A 24 -10.30 2.16 -2.12
N ARG A 25 -10.85 2.07 -3.32
CA ARG A 25 -11.25 3.23 -4.13
C ARG A 25 -12.34 4.05 -3.44
N GLN A 26 -13.33 3.38 -2.84
CA GLN A 26 -14.37 4.02 -2.03
C GLN A 26 -13.78 4.77 -0.83
N MET A 27 -12.87 4.13 -0.10
CA MET A 27 -12.16 4.75 1.02
C MET A 27 -11.46 6.04 0.60
N SER A 28 -10.71 5.99 -0.49
CA SER A 28 -10.00 7.16 -1.04
C SER A 28 -10.96 8.30 -1.40
N LYS A 29 -12.10 8.00 -2.07
CA LYS A 29 -13.08 9.02 -2.44
C LYS A 29 -13.85 9.59 -1.25
N MET A 30 -14.12 8.80 -0.22
CA MET A 30 -14.72 9.31 1.02
C MET A 30 -13.78 10.27 1.75
N ILE A 31 -12.49 9.95 1.80
CA ILE A 31 -11.47 10.82 2.41
C ILE A 31 -11.36 12.12 1.62
N GLU A 32 -11.25 12.05 0.29
CA GLU A 32 -11.22 13.21 -0.60
C GLU A 32 -12.44 14.12 -0.43
N ALA A 33 -13.61 13.52 -0.24
CA ALA A 33 -14.87 14.26 0.01
C ALA A 33 -14.96 14.84 1.42
N GLY A 34 -13.97 14.66 2.29
CA GLY A 34 -13.94 15.20 3.64
C GLY A 34 -14.83 14.46 4.66
N ALA A 35 -15.21 13.21 4.37
CA ALA A 35 -16.07 12.42 5.26
C ALA A 35 -15.47 12.22 6.66
N LEU A 36 -14.14 12.19 6.78
CA LEU A 36 -13.43 12.03 8.05
C LEU A 36 -13.17 13.36 8.77
N GLY A 37 -13.42 14.51 8.14
CA GLY A 37 -12.87 15.79 8.59
C GLY A 37 -11.36 15.84 8.33
N LYS A 38 -10.62 16.62 9.11
CA LYS A 38 -9.15 16.67 9.01
C LYS A 38 -8.56 15.32 9.44
N ILE A 39 -7.68 14.74 8.61
CA ILE A 39 -6.97 13.51 8.97
C ILE A 39 -6.03 13.79 10.14
N GLN A 40 -6.04 12.93 11.13
CA GLN A 40 -5.22 13.03 12.35
C GLN A 40 -4.15 11.95 12.44
N LYS A 41 -4.47 10.74 11.97
CA LYS A 41 -3.57 9.59 12.07
C LYS A 41 -3.81 8.58 10.95
N VAL A 42 -2.72 7.94 10.50
CA VAL A 42 -2.76 6.82 9.56
C VAL A 42 -1.96 5.64 10.13
N ASP A 43 -2.51 4.44 10.02
CA ASP A 43 -1.86 3.19 10.42
C ASP A 43 -2.02 2.20 9.27
N VAL A 44 -0.90 1.71 8.72
CA VAL A 44 -0.89 0.70 7.67
C VAL A 44 0.02 -0.43 8.09
N GLN A 45 -0.49 -1.66 8.01
CA GLN A 45 0.30 -2.86 8.22
C GLN A 45 0.19 -3.80 7.03
N TYR A 46 1.27 -4.55 6.75
CA TYR A 46 1.25 -5.66 5.83
C TYR A 46 2.07 -6.81 6.40
N PHE A 47 1.41 -7.85 6.86
CA PHE A 47 2.01 -8.96 7.55
C PHE A 47 1.84 -10.27 6.78
N GLN A 48 2.93 -11.04 6.75
CA GLN A 48 3.04 -12.38 6.19
C GLN A 48 3.96 -13.21 7.11
N GLY A 49 3.85 -14.54 7.07
CA GLY A 49 4.66 -15.44 7.90
C GLY A 49 5.58 -16.39 7.11
N TRP A 50 5.63 -16.26 5.78
CA TRP A 50 6.23 -17.26 4.90
C TRP A 50 7.76 -17.43 5.05
N ILE A 51 8.49 -16.38 5.45
CA ILE A 51 9.95 -16.47 5.64
C ILE A 51 10.32 -17.51 6.69
N ASN A 52 9.53 -17.65 7.76
CA ASN A 52 9.78 -18.66 8.79
C ASN A 52 9.78 -20.10 8.25
N THR A 53 9.12 -20.35 7.12
CA THR A 53 9.12 -21.68 6.48
C THR A 53 10.35 -21.95 5.62
N VAL A 54 11.17 -20.94 5.36
CA VAL A 54 12.32 -21.00 4.44
C VAL A 54 13.64 -20.77 5.15
N ILE A 55 13.68 -19.88 6.14
CA ILE A 55 14.94 -19.33 6.65
C ILE A 55 15.76 -20.35 7.46
N HIS A 56 15.12 -21.39 8.01
CA HIS A 56 15.77 -22.49 8.73
C HIS A 56 16.19 -23.66 7.82
N ASP A 57 15.93 -23.58 6.52
CA ASP A 57 16.26 -24.59 5.52
C ASP A 57 17.23 -23.98 4.52
N GLU A 58 18.51 -24.38 4.59
CA GLU A 58 19.56 -23.80 3.77
C GLU A 58 19.33 -23.95 2.27
N GLU A 59 18.69 -25.03 1.83
CA GLU A 59 18.37 -25.23 0.41
C GLU A 59 17.26 -24.29 -0.02
N LYS A 60 16.18 -24.17 0.74
CA LYS A 60 15.09 -23.25 0.46
C LYS A 60 15.56 -21.80 0.51
N LYS A 61 16.38 -21.44 1.52
CA LYS A 61 16.98 -20.10 1.64
C LYS A 61 17.77 -19.71 0.40
N LYS A 62 18.66 -20.61 -0.10
CA LYS A 62 19.44 -20.41 -1.33
C LYS A 62 18.56 -20.29 -2.58
N ASN A 63 17.41 -20.95 -2.61
CA ASN A 63 16.49 -20.90 -3.75
C ASN A 63 15.51 -19.72 -3.67
N THR A 64 15.45 -19.01 -2.55
CA THR A 64 14.57 -17.85 -2.35
C THR A 64 15.28 -16.57 -2.79
N TRP A 65 14.99 -16.12 -4.00
CA TRP A 65 15.65 -14.96 -4.61
C TRP A 65 15.48 -13.65 -3.78
N ARG A 66 14.37 -13.50 -3.05
CA ARG A 66 14.12 -12.34 -2.20
C ARG A 66 15.11 -12.20 -1.03
N LEU A 67 15.72 -13.29 -0.59
CA LEU A 67 16.75 -13.30 0.45
C LEU A 67 18.18 -13.14 -0.09
N GLN A 68 18.33 -12.94 -1.41
CA GLN A 68 19.62 -12.81 -2.11
C GLN A 68 19.80 -11.34 -2.54
N PRO A 69 20.72 -10.57 -1.90
CA PRO A 69 20.92 -9.15 -2.22
C PRO A 69 21.24 -8.88 -3.70
N GLU A 70 21.98 -9.79 -4.34
CA GLU A 70 22.35 -9.68 -5.74
C GLU A 70 21.17 -9.82 -6.73
N LYS A 71 20.04 -10.34 -6.26
CA LYS A 71 18.81 -10.50 -7.05
C LYS A 71 17.70 -9.56 -6.60
N SER A 72 17.55 -9.39 -5.30
CA SER A 72 16.49 -8.59 -4.69
C SER A 72 16.85 -7.12 -4.54
N GLY A 73 18.15 -6.78 -4.59
CA GLY A 73 18.63 -5.43 -4.32
C GLY A 73 18.82 -5.19 -2.82
N ILE A 74 18.45 -3.99 -2.36
CA ILE A 74 18.80 -3.52 -1.00
C ILE A 74 17.81 -3.93 0.09
N SER A 75 16.64 -4.49 -0.27
CA SER A 75 15.57 -4.80 0.69
C SER A 75 14.79 -6.03 0.28
N CYS A 76 14.36 -6.83 1.25
CA CYS A 76 13.40 -7.92 1.08
C CYS A 76 12.01 -7.46 1.50
N CYS A 77 11.75 -7.35 2.80
CA CYS A 77 10.41 -7.08 3.33
C CYS A 77 9.89 -5.70 2.93
N MET A 78 10.67 -4.64 3.13
CA MET A 78 10.24 -3.28 2.77
C MET A 78 10.14 -3.11 1.25
N GLY A 79 11.00 -3.77 0.47
CA GLY A 79 10.95 -3.78 -0.99
C GLY A 79 9.79 -4.56 -1.57
N ASP A 80 9.40 -5.68 -0.94
CA ASP A 80 8.32 -6.56 -1.41
C ASP A 80 6.95 -6.03 -0.95
N ILE A 81 6.71 -5.99 0.37
CA ILE A 81 5.40 -5.66 0.95
C ILE A 81 5.32 -4.27 1.60
N GLY A 82 6.41 -3.74 2.12
CA GLY A 82 6.45 -2.38 2.69
C GLY A 82 6.11 -1.30 1.68
N THR A 83 6.55 -1.45 0.44
CA THR A 83 6.23 -0.53 -0.67
C THR A 83 4.73 -0.52 -1.00
N HIS A 84 4.04 -1.65 -0.89
CA HIS A 84 2.58 -1.70 -1.03
C HIS A 84 1.87 -0.96 0.12
N ALA A 85 2.34 -1.13 1.35
CA ALA A 85 1.78 -0.42 2.50
C ALA A 85 2.01 1.10 2.40
N PHE A 86 3.18 1.52 1.89
CA PHE A 86 3.50 2.91 1.62
C PHE A 86 2.58 3.51 0.53
N ASP A 87 2.46 2.84 -0.62
CA ASP A 87 1.59 3.29 -1.72
C ASP A 87 0.13 3.37 -1.25
N MET A 88 -0.33 2.38 -0.48
CA MET A 88 -1.69 2.36 0.09
C MET A 88 -1.94 3.59 0.99
N LEU A 89 -0.98 3.98 1.83
CA LEU A 89 -1.09 5.19 2.65
C LEU A 89 -1.33 6.42 1.78
N GLU A 90 -0.43 6.67 0.80
CA GLU A 90 -0.53 7.85 -0.06
C GLU A 90 -1.78 7.80 -0.96
N TYR A 91 -2.12 6.64 -1.48
CA TYR A 91 -3.28 6.45 -2.35
C TYR A 91 -4.61 6.78 -1.65
N VAL A 92 -4.85 6.20 -0.47
CA VAL A 92 -6.15 6.38 0.19
C VAL A 92 -6.30 7.75 0.81
N THR A 93 -5.21 8.35 1.31
CA THR A 93 -5.26 9.64 2.00
C THR A 93 -5.07 10.84 1.10
N GLY A 94 -4.40 10.67 -0.03
CA GLY A 94 -3.91 11.79 -0.86
C GLY A 94 -2.76 12.58 -0.23
N LEU A 95 -2.33 12.21 0.99
CA LEU A 95 -1.18 12.82 1.67
C LEU A 95 0.13 12.35 1.03
N ARG A 96 1.19 13.14 1.23
CA ARG A 96 2.55 12.74 0.87
C ARG A 96 3.38 12.54 2.13
N VAL A 97 4.08 11.42 2.19
CA VAL A 97 5.09 11.20 3.24
C VAL A 97 6.29 12.11 2.95
N GLU A 98 6.60 13.00 3.87
CA GLU A 98 7.71 13.96 3.76
C GLU A 98 8.96 13.52 4.52
N GLN A 99 8.76 12.77 5.61
CA GLN A 99 9.83 12.27 6.46
C GLN A 99 9.48 10.90 7.00
N LEU A 100 10.51 10.09 7.20
CA LEU A 100 10.38 8.79 7.85
C LEU A 100 11.54 8.50 8.82
N LEU A 101 11.29 7.62 9.77
CA LEU A 101 12.27 6.97 10.62
C LEU A 101 11.94 5.48 10.64
N ALA A 102 12.90 4.64 10.30
CA ALA A 102 12.71 3.21 10.20
C ALA A 102 13.55 2.43 11.21
N ASP A 103 12.94 1.39 11.77
CA ASP A 103 13.61 0.36 12.56
C ASP A 103 13.33 -1.00 11.91
N LEU A 104 14.39 -1.62 11.37
CA LEU A 104 14.31 -2.87 10.62
C LEU A 104 14.86 -4.03 11.43
N ASN A 105 14.35 -5.21 11.17
CA ASN A 105 14.80 -6.43 11.78
C ASN A 105 15.27 -7.44 10.73
N PHE A 106 16.43 -8.02 10.97
CA PHE A 106 17.07 -9.03 10.12
C PHE A 106 16.97 -10.44 10.74
N VAL A 107 16.68 -10.53 12.03
CA VAL A 107 16.36 -11.70 12.88
C VAL A 107 17.47 -12.74 13.01
N TYR A 108 18.20 -13.05 11.93
CA TYR A 108 19.19 -14.14 11.89
C TYR A 108 20.57 -13.60 11.54
N GLU A 109 21.62 -14.10 12.23
CA GLU A 109 23.00 -13.58 12.09
C GLU A 109 23.52 -13.53 10.67
N ASP A 110 23.19 -14.53 9.85
CA ASP A 110 23.66 -14.61 8.44
C ASP A 110 22.73 -13.94 7.44
N ASN A 111 21.62 -13.39 7.89
CA ASN A 111 20.64 -12.75 7.00
C ASN A 111 21.05 -11.29 6.73
N LYS A 112 21.22 -10.97 5.44
CA LYS A 112 21.58 -9.63 4.98
C LYS A 112 20.40 -8.78 4.54
N MET A 113 19.18 -9.36 4.57
CA MET A 113 17.96 -8.73 4.08
C MET A 113 17.01 -8.48 5.24
N ASP A 114 16.34 -7.34 5.22
CA ASP A 114 15.27 -7.04 6.16
C ASP A 114 14.10 -8.01 5.97
N VAL A 115 13.56 -8.51 7.06
CA VAL A 115 12.41 -9.44 7.07
C VAL A 115 11.23 -8.91 7.85
N ASP A 116 11.43 -7.79 8.55
CA ASP A 116 10.45 -7.10 9.37
C ASP A 116 10.88 -5.63 9.55
N GLY A 117 9.94 -4.73 9.78
CA GLY A 117 10.27 -3.35 10.08
C GLY A 117 9.07 -2.48 10.42
N ASN A 118 9.37 -1.45 11.20
CA ASN A 118 8.45 -0.42 11.62
C ASN A 118 8.94 0.94 11.13
N VAL A 119 8.10 1.68 10.44
CA VAL A 119 8.43 2.99 9.87
C VAL A 119 7.48 4.04 10.41
N LEU A 120 7.99 4.95 11.23
CA LEU A 120 7.26 6.16 11.62
C LEU A 120 7.31 7.16 10.47
N VAL A 121 6.16 7.70 10.07
CA VAL A 121 6.07 8.66 8.98
C VAL A 121 5.47 9.98 9.41
N ARG A 122 5.95 11.06 8.79
CA ARG A 122 5.36 12.40 8.84
C ARG A 122 4.92 12.77 7.44
N CYS A 123 3.63 13.02 7.30
CA CYS A 123 3.00 13.38 6.04
C CYS A 123 2.76 14.89 5.96
N THR A 124 2.40 15.35 4.78
CA THR A 124 1.82 16.69 4.56
C THR A 124 0.74 16.99 5.59
N ASP A 125 0.44 18.27 5.79
CA ASP A 125 -0.53 18.77 6.77
C ASP A 125 -0.22 18.39 8.24
N GLY A 126 1.02 17.94 8.51
CA GLY A 126 1.48 17.56 9.85
C GLY A 126 0.92 16.24 10.36
N VAL A 127 0.28 15.45 9.51
CA VAL A 127 -0.26 14.13 9.86
C VAL A 127 0.87 13.17 10.17
N LYS A 128 0.70 12.38 11.24
CA LYS A 128 1.64 11.32 11.63
C LYS A 128 1.03 9.96 11.40
N GLY A 129 1.86 9.02 10.94
CA GLY A 129 1.43 7.66 10.71
C GLY A 129 2.50 6.63 11.04
N VAL A 130 2.14 5.37 10.87
CA VAL A 130 3.04 4.25 10.98
C VAL A 130 2.78 3.28 9.83
N ILE A 131 3.86 2.77 9.26
CA ILE A 131 3.86 1.66 8.30
C ILE A 131 4.60 0.51 8.97
N ARG A 132 3.97 -0.66 9.03
CA ARG A 132 4.55 -1.88 9.57
C ARG A 132 4.51 -2.96 8.51
N ALA A 133 5.65 -3.57 8.22
CA ALA A 133 5.72 -4.70 7.30
C ALA A 133 6.50 -5.83 7.95
N SER A 134 6.00 -7.06 7.82
CA SER A 134 6.62 -8.25 8.41
C SER A 134 6.41 -9.46 7.51
N GLN A 135 7.48 -10.22 7.27
CA GLN A 135 7.40 -11.52 6.58
C GLN A 135 7.72 -12.69 7.53
N ILE A 136 7.83 -12.39 8.82
CA ILE A 136 8.07 -13.34 9.91
C ILE A 136 6.91 -13.41 10.92
N ALA A 137 5.78 -12.77 10.63
CA ALA A 137 4.58 -12.80 11.46
C ALA A 137 3.88 -14.16 11.30
N THR A 138 4.28 -15.14 12.10
CA THR A 138 3.80 -16.53 12.02
C THR A 138 2.27 -16.59 12.10
N GLY A 139 1.66 -17.23 11.10
CA GLY A 139 0.21 -17.41 11.01
C GLY A 139 -0.51 -16.34 10.18
N GLU A 140 0.16 -15.23 9.84
CA GLU A 140 -0.36 -14.24 8.92
C GLU A 140 -0.07 -14.68 7.46
N GLU A 141 -1.08 -14.55 6.59
CA GLU A 141 -0.97 -15.00 5.20
C GLU A 141 -0.69 -13.82 4.26
N ASN A 142 -1.61 -12.83 4.22
CA ASN A 142 -1.50 -11.66 3.36
C ASN A 142 -2.21 -10.44 3.96
N SER A 143 -1.98 -10.18 5.23
CA SER A 143 -2.71 -9.25 6.07
C SER A 143 -2.29 -7.79 5.86
N LEU A 144 -2.71 -7.21 4.71
CA LEU A 144 -2.61 -5.78 4.46
C LEU A 144 -3.85 -5.09 5.03
N ILE A 145 -3.66 -4.23 6.02
CA ILE A 145 -4.72 -3.46 6.68
C ILE A 145 -4.35 -1.99 6.63
N VAL A 146 -5.28 -1.15 6.22
CA VAL A 146 -5.15 0.31 6.26
C VAL A 146 -6.24 0.91 7.14
N LYS A 147 -5.82 1.80 8.06
CA LYS A 147 -6.71 2.56 8.94
C LYS A 147 -6.39 4.05 8.84
N VAL A 148 -7.40 4.86 8.62
CA VAL A 148 -7.28 6.32 8.59
C VAL A 148 -8.26 6.90 9.60
N TYR A 149 -7.77 7.77 10.46
CA TYR A 149 -8.57 8.42 11.50
C TYR A 149 -8.57 9.93 11.27
N GLY A 150 -9.75 10.51 11.23
CA GLY A 150 -9.97 11.94 11.18
C GLY A 150 -10.74 12.45 12.39
N GLU A 151 -11.07 13.74 12.38
CA GLU A 151 -11.80 14.41 13.46
C GLU A 151 -13.22 13.90 13.64
N LYS A 152 -13.87 13.41 12.57
CA LYS A 152 -15.30 13.03 12.55
C LYS A 152 -15.51 11.52 12.51
N ALA A 153 -14.61 10.80 11.85
CA ALA A 153 -14.76 9.37 11.62
C ALA A 153 -13.41 8.70 11.34
N GLY A 154 -13.38 7.38 11.41
CA GLY A 154 -12.31 6.53 10.94
C GLY A 154 -12.79 5.57 9.86
N LEU A 155 -11.89 5.17 8.97
CA LEU A 155 -12.12 4.14 7.96
C LEU A 155 -11.07 3.04 8.08
N LYS A 156 -11.49 1.79 7.81
CA LYS A 156 -10.61 0.62 7.78
C LYS A 156 -10.93 -0.27 6.58
N CYS A 157 -9.90 -0.65 5.81
CA CYS A 157 -9.93 -1.72 4.82
C CYS A 157 -8.98 -2.85 5.20
N GLU A 158 -9.33 -4.08 4.87
CA GLU A 158 -8.55 -5.30 5.07
C GLU A 158 -8.50 -6.09 3.76
N GLN A 159 -7.31 -6.41 3.30
CA GLN A 159 -7.10 -7.10 2.02
C GLN A 159 -7.71 -8.50 2.00
N GLU A 160 -7.67 -9.23 3.13
CA GLU A 160 -8.26 -10.57 3.24
C GLU A 160 -9.80 -10.55 3.33
N ASN A 161 -10.38 -9.35 3.55
CA ASN A 161 -11.81 -9.07 3.46
C ASN A 161 -12.10 -7.87 2.52
N PRO A 162 -11.70 -7.92 1.24
CA PRO A 162 -11.61 -6.75 0.37
C PRO A 162 -12.98 -6.15 -0.01
N ASN A 163 -14.06 -6.87 0.27
CA ASN A 163 -15.43 -6.45 -0.04
C ASN A 163 -16.09 -5.66 1.09
N TYR A 164 -15.33 -5.29 2.13
CA TYR A 164 -15.83 -4.52 3.26
C TYR A 164 -14.98 -3.29 3.52
N LEU A 165 -15.63 -2.13 3.61
CA LEU A 165 -15.07 -0.90 4.13
C LEU A 165 -15.78 -0.58 5.45
N TYR A 166 -15.03 -0.53 6.53
CA TYR A 166 -15.55 -0.26 7.86
C TYR A 166 -15.51 1.23 8.14
N LEU A 167 -16.66 1.79 8.54
CA LEU A 167 -16.82 3.17 8.99
C LEU A 167 -16.99 3.17 10.51
N MET A 168 -16.12 3.91 11.18
CA MET A 168 -16.08 4.04 12.64
C MET A 168 -16.40 5.48 13.03
N GLU A 169 -17.43 5.67 13.81
CA GLU A 169 -17.85 6.97 14.33
C GLU A 169 -18.02 6.88 15.84
N GLU A 170 -17.60 7.93 16.56
CA GLU A 170 -17.72 7.96 18.02
C GLU A 170 -19.18 7.83 18.46
N GLY A 171 -19.43 6.96 19.43
CA GLY A 171 -20.78 6.71 19.97
C GLY A 171 -21.76 6.01 19.02
N LYS A 172 -21.31 5.52 17.85
CA LYS A 172 -22.16 4.78 16.92
C LYS A 172 -21.66 3.36 16.70
N PRO A 173 -22.54 2.40 16.35
CA PRO A 173 -22.13 1.10 15.87
C PRO A 173 -21.25 1.24 14.62
N MET A 174 -20.27 0.34 14.48
CA MET A 174 -19.42 0.29 13.29
C MET A 174 -20.27 -0.02 12.04
N GLY A 175 -20.24 0.89 11.07
CA GLY A 175 -20.87 0.70 9.76
C GLY A 175 -20.00 -0.15 8.84
N VAL A 176 -20.64 -0.87 7.91
CA VAL A 176 -19.95 -1.67 6.88
C VAL A 176 -20.51 -1.29 5.52
N LEU A 177 -19.66 -0.70 4.66
CA LEU A 177 -19.99 -0.42 3.27
C LEU A 177 -19.49 -1.60 2.41
N LYS A 178 -20.27 -1.89 1.35
CA LYS A 178 -20.00 -3.00 0.42
C LYS A 178 -20.02 -2.51 -1.03
N PRO A 179 -19.35 -3.20 -1.96
CA PRO A 179 -19.33 -2.82 -3.37
C PRO A 179 -20.70 -2.97 -4.05
N GLY A 180 -20.89 -2.26 -5.17
CA GLY A 180 -22.04 -2.36 -6.04
C GLY A 180 -23.31 -1.63 -5.60
N HIS A 181 -23.26 -0.89 -4.50
CA HIS A 181 -24.41 -0.10 -4.02
C HIS A 181 -24.34 1.36 -4.48
N THR A 182 -25.52 1.99 -4.62
CA THR A 182 -25.66 3.37 -5.12
C THR A 182 -25.05 4.44 -4.21
N TYR A 183 -24.70 4.12 -2.97
CA TYR A 183 -23.98 5.01 -2.08
C TYR A 183 -22.47 5.04 -2.33
N ASN A 184 -21.96 4.16 -3.18
CA ASN A 184 -20.55 4.13 -3.56
C ASN A 184 -20.25 5.22 -4.59
N SER A 185 -19.01 5.68 -4.59
CA SER A 185 -18.48 6.63 -5.57
C SER A 185 -18.39 6.01 -6.97
N ASP A 186 -18.40 6.86 -8.00
CA ASP A 186 -18.27 6.41 -9.39
C ASP A 186 -17.01 5.57 -9.62
N LEU A 187 -15.88 5.94 -9.01
CA LEU A 187 -14.62 5.18 -9.12
C LEU A 187 -14.74 3.77 -8.50
N SER A 188 -15.47 3.63 -7.39
CA SER A 188 -15.76 2.33 -6.78
C SER A 188 -16.70 1.51 -7.65
N LEU A 189 -17.78 2.13 -8.14
CA LEU A 189 -18.77 1.48 -9.02
C LEU A 189 -18.15 1.02 -10.33
N ASP A 190 -17.31 1.85 -10.97
CA ASP A 190 -16.58 1.49 -12.17
C ASP A 190 -15.63 0.30 -11.95
N GLY A 191 -15.10 0.16 -10.74
CA GLY A 191 -14.27 -0.98 -10.34
C GLY A 191 -15.04 -2.24 -9.98
N THR A 192 -16.36 -2.15 -9.73
CA THR A 192 -17.20 -3.28 -9.34
C THR A 192 -17.78 -3.96 -10.59
N LYS A 193 -17.66 -5.28 -10.68
CA LYS A 193 -18.10 -6.06 -11.85
C LYS A 193 -19.34 -6.91 -11.56
N LEU A 194 -19.48 -7.34 -10.31
CA LEU A 194 -20.54 -8.25 -9.91
C LEU A 194 -21.67 -7.49 -9.18
N PRO A 195 -22.91 -8.00 -9.24
CA PRO A 195 -24.02 -7.46 -8.45
C PRO A 195 -23.71 -7.48 -6.94
N PRO A 196 -24.32 -6.59 -6.13
CA PRO A 196 -24.16 -6.59 -4.69
C PRO A 196 -24.33 -7.97 -4.06
N GLY A 197 -23.46 -8.31 -3.09
CA GLY A 197 -23.48 -9.60 -2.41
C GLY A 197 -22.63 -10.70 -3.05
N HIS A 198 -22.05 -10.45 -4.22
CA HIS A 198 -21.08 -11.36 -4.86
C HIS A 198 -19.66 -10.87 -4.53
N PRO A 199 -18.79 -11.72 -3.94
CA PRO A 199 -17.43 -11.32 -3.59
C PRO A 199 -16.55 -11.20 -4.84
N GLU A 200 -15.75 -10.13 -4.87
CA GLU A 200 -14.68 -9.93 -5.84
C GLU A 200 -13.33 -10.08 -5.14
N GLY A 201 -12.30 -10.49 -5.85
CA GLY A 201 -10.99 -10.83 -5.30
C GLY A 201 -9.82 -10.13 -6.00
N ILE A 202 -8.61 -10.67 -5.78
CA ILE A 202 -7.35 -10.09 -6.25
C ILE A 202 -7.28 -9.95 -7.77
N PHE A 203 -7.84 -10.89 -8.52
CA PHE A 203 -7.87 -10.82 -9.99
C PHE A 203 -8.77 -9.70 -10.50
N ASP A 204 -9.87 -9.41 -9.80
CA ASP A 204 -10.75 -8.29 -10.13
C ASP A 204 -10.07 -6.97 -9.88
N ALA A 205 -9.34 -6.84 -8.76
CA ALA A 205 -8.54 -5.67 -8.44
C ALA A 205 -7.42 -5.44 -9.49
N MET A 206 -6.69 -6.49 -9.86
CA MET A 206 -5.69 -6.42 -10.93
C MET A 206 -6.31 -6.03 -12.28
N GLY A 207 -7.45 -6.63 -12.62
CA GLY A 207 -8.22 -6.28 -13.81
C GLY A 207 -8.65 -4.82 -13.85
N ASN A 208 -8.94 -4.21 -12.68
CA ASN A 208 -9.27 -2.79 -12.57
C ASN A 208 -8.07 -1.88 -12.88
N ILE A 209 -6.86 -2.27 -12.47
CA ILE A 209 -5.62 -1.56 -12.85
C ILE A 209 -5.42 -1.62 -14.35
N TYR A 210 -5.49 -2.83 -14.94
CA TYR A 210 -5.32 -2.99 -16.40
C TYR A 210 -6.40 -2.29 -17.22
N LYS A 211 -7.64 -2.22 -16.73
CA LYS A 211 -8.73 -1.45 -17.37
C LYS A 211 -8.36 0.03 -17.45
N GLY A 212 -7.87 0.63 -16.35
CA GLY A 212 -7.41 2.03 -16.33
C GLY A 212 -6.25 2.26 -17.30
N VAL A 213 -5.26 1.37 -17.32
CA VAL A 213 -4.14 1.43 -18.28
C VAL A 213 -4.65 1.36 -19.73
N ALA A 214 -5.57 0.45 -20.02
CA ALA A 214 -6.13 0.32 -21.37
C ALA A 214 -6.88 1.57 -21.82
N ARG A 215 -7.62 2.24 -20.94
CA ARG A 215 -8.24 3.55 -21.20
C ARG A 215 -7.20 4.61 -21.53
N ALA A 216 -6.15 4.70 -20.70
CA ALA A 216 -5.07 5.66 -20.93
C ALA A 216 -4.37 5.45 -22.28
N VAL A 217 -4.07 4.20 -22.65
CA VAL A 217 -3.45 3.85 -23.95
C VAL A 217 -4.35 4.20 -25.13
N LYS A 218 -5.66 4.05 -24.98
CA LYS A 218 -6.64 4.41 -26.03
C LYS A 218 -6.97 5.90 -26.10
N GLY A 219 -6.47 6.70 -25.14
CA GLY A 219 -6.83 8.11 -25.02
C GLY A 219 -8.27 8.34 -24.54
N GLU A 220 -8.88 7.35 -23.90
CA GLU A 220 -10.20 7.45 -23.28
C GLU A 220 -10.11 8.18 -21.93
N PRO A 221 -11.17 8.88 -21.49
CA PRO A 221 -11.20 9.49 -20.16
C PRO A 221 -11.04 8.45 -19.05
N TYR A 222 -10.21 8.76 -18.07
CA TYR A 222 -10.00 7.93 -16.87
C TYR A 222 -9.71 8.79 -15.64
N ASP A 223 -10.03 8.28 -14.44
CA ASP A 223 -9.62 8.88 -13.18
C ASP A 223 -8.13 8.55 -12.92
N LYS A 224 -7.33 9.55 -12.53
CA LYS A 224 -5.90 9.38 -12.21
C LYS A 224 -5.62 8.34 -11.12
N ARG A 225 -6.65 7.95 -10.37
CA ARG A 225 -6.60 6.91 -9.34
C ARG A 225 -6.91 5.51 -9.86
N GLU A 226 -7.23 5.34 -11.15
CA GLU A 226 -7.50 4.01 -11.70
C GLU A 226 -6.26 3.11 -11.69
N PHE A 227 -5.07 3.69 -11.80
CA PHE A 227 -3.81 2.95 -11.67
C PHE A 227 -2.67 3.82 -11.15
N PRO A 228 -1.74 3.26 -10.35
CA PRO A 228 -0.52 3.95 -9.95
C PRO A 228 0.42 4.16 -11.13
N GLY A 229 0.81 5.41 -11.37
CA GLY A 229 1.72 5.76 -12.46
C GLY A 229 3.18 5.89 -12.03
N MET A 230 3.99 6.56 -12.87
CA MET A 230 5.42 6.77 -12.66
C MET A 230 5.73 7.42 -11.30
N SER A 231 4.95 8.41 -10.87
CA SER A 231 5.17 9.08 -9.59
C SER A 231 5.10 8.10 -8.42
N ALA A 232 4.12 7.19 -8.41
CA ALA A 232 4.00 6.17 -7.37
C ALA A 232 5.21 5.22 -7.37
N GLY A 233 5.69 4.80 -8.56
CA GLY A 233 6.88 3.96 -8.68
C GLY A 233 8.15 4.63 -8.16
N VAL A 234 8.39 5.89 -8.55
CA VAL A 234 9.57 6.66 -8.10
C VAL A 234 9.53 6.86 -6.59
N ARG A 235 8.37 7.21 -6.04
CA ARG A 235 8.20 7.38 -4.59
C ARG A 235 8.38 6.08 -3.83
N GLY A 236 7.88 4.95 -4.35
CA GLY A 236 8.10 3.63 -3.76
C GLY A 236 9.58 3.27 -3.70
N MET A 237 10.35 3.53 -4.77
CA MET A 237 11.80 3.31 -4.76
C MET A 237 12.52 4.22 -3.76
N ASN A 238 12.18 5.51 -3.73
CA ASN A 238 12.73 6.44 -2.76
C ASN A 238 12.39 6.05 -1.31
N PHE A 239 11.18 5.57 -1.07
CA PHE A 239 10.79 5.03 0.24
C PHE A 239 11.71 3.89 0.68
N ILE A 240 11.95 2.90 -0.18
CA ILE A 240 12.83 1.77 0.12
C ILE A 240 14.25 2.25 0.45
N GLU A 241 14.82 3.14 -0.37
CA GLU A 241 16.15 3.70 -0.16
C GLU A 241 16.25 4.44 1.18
N GLN A 242 15.27 5.30 1.50
CA GLN A 242 15.29 6.07 2.74
C GLN A 242 15.02 5.22 3.99
N VAL A 243 14.22 4.16 3.89
CA VAL A 243 13.99 3.21 4.98
C VAL A 243 15.30 2.48 5.33
N ILE A 244 16.01 1.96 4.34
CA ILE A 244 17.31 1.29 4.55
C ILE A 244 18.34 2.28 5.10
N ALA A 245 18.44 3.48 4.54
CA ALA A 245 19.36 4.52 5.01
C ALA A 245 19.06 4.97 6.45
N SER A 246 17.77 5.12 6.80
CA SER A 246 17.36 5.47 8.17
C SER A 246 17.86 4.46 9.19
N HIS A 247 17.62 3.17 8.92
CA HIS A 247 18.06 2.10 9.81
C HIS A 247 19.59 2.01 9.90
N ALA A 248 20.28 2.01 8.76
CA ALA A 248 21.74 1.86 8.69
C ALA A 248 22.50 2.98 9.42
N GLU A 249 21.93 4.17 9.51
CA GLU A 249 22.51 5.32 10.21
C GLU A 249 22.07 5.42 11.69
N GLY A 250 21.48 4.37 12.25
CA GLY A 250 21.07 4.30 13.66
C GLY A 250 19.67 4.86 13.91
N ASN A 251 18.72 4.55 13.03
CA ASN A 251 17.31 4.91 13.15
C ASN A 251 17.08 6.44 13.12
N VAL A 252 17.74 7.11 12.19
CA VAL A 252 17.63 8.57 12.05
C VAL A 252 16.51 8.97 11.09
N CYS A 253 15.95 10.14 11.33
CA CYS A 253 14.89 10.68 10.46
C CYS A 253 15.44 11.06 9.08
N LYS A 254 14.79 10.56 8.02
CA LYS A 254 15.12 10.84 6.62
C LYS A 254 14.02 11.64 5.95
N LYS A 255 14.39 12.49 5.00
CA LYS A 255 13.42 13.17 4.12
C LYS A 255 13.12 12.29 2.92
N LEU A 256 11.85 12.29 2.51
CA LEU A 256 11.42 11.72 1.24
C LEU A 256 11.26 12.85 0.21
N GLU A 257 12.03 12.78 -0.87
CA GLU A 257 11.90 13.72 -1.98
C GLU A 257 10.62 13.45 -2.81
N ASN A 258 10.06 14.50 -3.40
CA ASN A 258 8.85 14.44 -4.24
C ASN A 258 9.13 13.95 -5.67
#